data_15fc6dd0866753c3fc266a2fa3dc275b
#
_entry.id   15fc6dd0866753c3fc266a2fa3dc275b
#
_cell.length_a   1.000
_cell.length_b   1.000
_cell.length_c   1.000
_cell.angle_alpha   90.00
_cell.angle_beta   90.00
_cell.angle_gamma   90.00
#
_symmetry.space_group_name_H-M   'P 1'
#
loop_
_entity.id
_entity.type
_entity.pdbx_description
1 polymer ?
#
loop_
_entity_poly.entity_id
_entity_poly.type
_entity_poly.pdbx_seq_one_letter_code
_entity_poly.pdbx_strand_id
1 'polypeptide(L)'
;MIVLSYQPKTFREFKKALQYGLENGADLLEVRGEKLNEKELLKILSEKSLPKIFTYRINQFSYSKIKDASKKYRIAIQNNVEFIDIDINLGKSFINKLKKEIQNTKLILSYHNYEKTPKLKQLISILDYSRKISADYYKIVTFANSVIDNYNILKLLEIANKKGVRLISHCMGEYGKSGRFLSYKNGSSFFYSSYNSNKQTAEGQISLEVLNKIFRIKQLYPSTRVYGIIGNPLKQSKSWLFHNFGFKLKKSNAIYLNFPIYDPELFIYYFKNYIRGLSITIPFKEEILKLPNISSKIIKEIGSANTMLFKDSKPILFNTDYLGFKEIVKKEKLLQNSKTLVIGAGGSARTVIYALKKFNNEILVTNRTYDRAESLASEMEIKAINPRKKFESDFDVVINTTPGNNFFLINLLKKILSQNKPKLVVDLDLNFKESKLLALCKTHKIKTVNGFEFFIAQAVHQFKIFTGKNISLRKVKRFVLDNYDKQF
;
A
#
# COMPACT_ATOMS: atom_id res chain seq x y z
N MET A 1 10.55 -17.76 -4.60
CA MET A 1 11.90 -17.16 -4.45
C MET A 1 11.81 -15.65 -4.52
N ILE A 2 12.65 -14.95 -3.77
CA ILE A 2 12.70 -13.48 -3.72
C ILE A 2 13.89 -13.01 -4.56
N VAL A 3 13.61 -12.24 -5.58
CA VAL A 3 14.58 -11.77 -6.58
C VAL A 3 14.90 -10.31 -6.32
N LEU A 4 16.17 -9.97 -6.12
CA LEU A 4 16.64 -8.59 -6.20
C LEU A 4 16.95 -8.26 -7.67
N SER A 5 16.20 -7.33 -8.27
CA SER A 5 16.43 -6.90 -9.64
C SER A 5 17.33 -5.66 -9.68
N TYR A 6 18.40 -5.70 -10.46
CA TYR A 6 19.36 -4.61 -10.56
C TYR A 6 19.95 -4.48 -11.97
N GLN A 7 20.21 -3.24 -12.40
CA GLN A 7 20.84 -2.92 -13.69
C GLN A 7 22.22 -2.28 -13.44
N PRO A 8 23.30 -3.06 -13.25
CA PRO A 8 24.64 -2.54 -13.06
C PRO A 8 25.23 -2.03 -14.37
N LYS A 9 26.14 -1.06 -14.28
CA LYS A 9 27.03 -0.64 -15.37
C LYS A 9 28.42 -1.25 -15.22
N THR A 10 28.82 -1.58 -14.00
CA THR A 10 30.15 -2.08 -13.66
C THR A 10 30.07 -3.22 -12.63
N PHE A 11 31.11 -4.03 -12.51
CA PHE A 11 31.24 -5.04 -11.48
C PHE A 11 31.21 -4.42 -10.06
N ARG A 12 31.76 -3.21 -9.89
CA ARG A 12 31.73 -2.51 -8.59
C ARG A 12 30.29 -2.19 -8.16
N GLU A 13 29.44 -1.73 -9.07
CA GLU A 13 28.03 -1.49 -8.77
C GLU A 13 27.30 -2.79 -8.45
N PHE A 14 27.59 -3.85 -9.22
CA PHE A 14 27.04 -5.17 -8.97
C PHE A 14 27.43 -5.69 -7.58
N LYS A 15 28.68 -5.57 -7.13
CA LYS A 15 29.14 -6.00 -5.79
C LYS A 15 28.34 -5.30 -4.67
N LYS A 16 28.00 -4.03 -4.83
CA LYS A 16 27.13 -3.31 -3.86
C LYS A 16 25.72 -3.91 -3.81
N ALA A 17 25.15 -4.22 -4.98
CA ALA A 17 23.83 -4.82 -5.03
C ALA A 17 23.83 -6.27 -4.50
N LEU A 18 24.88 -7.03 -4.77
CA LEU A 18 25.09 -8.38 -4.25
C LEU A 18 25.16 -8.38 -2.72
N GLN A 19 26.01 -7.54 -2.14
CA GLN A 19 26.14 -7.41 -0.69
C GLN A 19 24.81 -7.04 -0.04
N TYR A 20 24.14 -6.03 -0.59
CA TYR A 20 22.78 -5.64 -0.14
C TYR A 20 21.78 -6.80 -0.23
N GLY A 21 21.82 -7.57 -1.33
CA GLY A 21 20.99 -8.75 -1.53
C GLY A 21 21.23 -9.81 -0.45
N LEU A 22 22.48 -10.12 -0.16
CA LEU A 22 22.89 -11.08 0.89
C LEU A 22 22.42 -10.61 2.28
N GLU A 23 22.69 -9.37 2.64
CA GLU A 23 22.32 -8.78 3.94
C GLU A 23 20.80 -8.72 4.15
N ASN A 24 20.04 -8.51 3.09
CA ASN A 24 18.57 -8.40 3.14
C ASN A 24 17.84 -9.66 2.66
N GLY A 25 18.57 -10.77 2.42
CA GLY A 25 17.99 -12.10 2.24
C GLY A 25 17.34 -12.30 0.86
N ALA A 26 17.94 -11.82 -0.23
CA ALA A 26 17.58 -12.24 -1.58
C ALA A 26 17.87 -13.74 -1.76
N ASP A 27 17.03 -14.43 -2.53
CA ASP A 27 17.31 -15.80 -2.96
C ASP A 27 18.03 -15.82 -4.32
N LEU A 28 17.80 -14.80 -5.14
CA LEU A 28 18.32 -14.63 -6.50
C LEU A 28 18.64 -13.15 -6.78
N LEU A 29 19.62 -12.92 -7.64
CA LEU A 29 19.91 -11.60 -8.20
C LEU A 29 19.60 -11.57 -9.70
N GLU A 30 18.61 -10.76 -10.11
CA GLU A 30 18.42 -10.48 -11.54
C GLU A 30 19.42 -9.43 -12.01
N VAL A 31 20.25 -9.79 -12.95
CA VAL A 31 21.26 -8.93 -13.60
C VAL A 31 20.73 -8.47 -14.95
N ARG A 32 20.38 -7.18 -15.03
CA ARG A 32 19.97 -6.52 -16.28
C ARG A 32 21.21 -6.14 -17.09
N GLY A 33 21.46 -6.88 -18.17
CA GLY A 33 22.70 -6.85 -18.94
C GLY A 33 22.84 -5.76 -20.02
N GLU A 34 21.83 -4.92 -20.20
CA GLU A 34 21.77 -3.93 -21.31
C GLU A 34 22.93 -2.94 -21.31
N LYS A 35 23.42 -2.57 -20.12
CA LYS A 35 24.48 -1.55 -19.93
C LYS A 35 25.87 -2.15 -19.67
N LEU A 36 25.99 -3.47 -19.64
CA LEU A 36 27.25 -4.16 -19.39
C LEU A 36 28.02 -4.38 -20.69
N ASN A 37 29.33 -4.18 -20.70
CA ASN A 37 30.23 -4.76 -21.69
C ASN A 37 30.58 -6.22 -21.30
N GLU A 38 31.20 -6.95 -22.21
CA GLU A 38 31.50 -8.37 -22.02
C GLU A 38 32.43 -8.63 -20.84
N LYS A 39 33.47 -7.79 -20.66
CA LYS A 39 34.44 -7.92 -19.58
C LYS A 39 33.76 -7.78 -18.19
N GLU A 40 32.88 -6.82 -18.05
CA GLU A 40 32.12 -6.64 -16.81
C GLU A 40 31.11 -7.76 -16.59
N LEU A 41 30.45 -8.23 -17.67
CA LEU A 41 29.52 -9.35 -17.60
C LEU A 41 30.23 -10.63 -17.12
N LEU A 42 31.39 -10.97 -17.68
CA LEU A 42 32.17 -12.14 -17.26
C LEU A 42 32.56 -12.08 -15.78
N LYS A 43 33.01 -10.93 -15.29
CA LYS A 43 33.30 -10.74 -13.86
C LYS A 43 32.08 -10.95 -12.98
N ILE A 44 30.89 -10.48 -13.42
CA ILE A 44 29.63 -10.65 -12.69
C ILE A 44 29.23 -12.13 -12.66
N LEU A 45 29.36 -12.84 -13.77
CA LEU A 45 28.97 -14.24 -13.89
C LEU A 45 29.93 -15.19 -13.13
N SER A 46 31.20 -14.81 -12.97
CA SER A 46 32.16 -15.57 -12.17
C SER A 46 31.91 -15.51 -10.66
N GLU A 47 31.21 -14.48 -10.20
CA GLU A 47 30.81 -14.37 -8.78
C GLU A 47 29.70 -15.39 -8.45
N LYS A 48 29.88 -16.25 -7.45
CA LYS A 48 28.96 -17.39 -7.18
C LYS A 48 28.18 -17.26 -5.84
N SER A 49 28.33 -16.19 -5.09
CA SER A 49 27.72 -16.01 -3.77
C SER A 49 26.17 -16.01 -3.77
N LEU A 50 25.53 -15.61 -4.86
CA LEU A 50 24.10 -15.75 -5.11
C LEU A 50 23.85 -16.28 -6.52
N PRO A 51 22.86 -17.19 -6.70
CA PRO A 51 22.43 -17.59 -8.03
C PRO A 51 21.81 -16.40 -8.77
N LYS A 52 21.92 -16.40 -10.09
CA LYS A 52 21.56 -15.24 -10.93
C LYS A 52 20.52 -15.56 -11.97
N ILE A 53 19.73 -14.53 -12.30
CA ILE A 53 18.92 -14.49 -13.51
C ILE A 53 19.60 -13.48 -14.44
N PHE A 54 20.06 -13.90 -15.60
CA PHE A 54 20.52 -12.97 -16.62
C PHE A 54 19.35 -12.55 -17.50
N THR A 55 19.16 -11.24 -17.63
CA THR A 55 18.06 -10.63 -18.39
C THR A 55 18.60 -9.56 -19.31
N TYR A 56 18.17 -9.55 -20.56
CA TYR A 56 18.45 -8.49 -21.53
C TYR A 56 17.13 -8.02 -22.17
N ARG A 57 16.69 -6.79 -21.86
CA ARG A 57 15.44 -6.22 -22.40
C ARG A 57 15.73 -5.32 -23.60
N ILE A 58 14.98 -5.49 -24.65
CA ILE A 58 15.06 -4.67 -25.87
C ILE A 58 13.80 -3.83 -25.96
N ASN A 59 13.91 -2.53 -25.63
CA ASN A 59 12.75 -1.61 -25.71
C ASN A 59 12.42 -1.19 -27.15
N GLN A 60 13.45 -1.15 -28.00
CA GLN A 60 13.31 -0.88 -29.45
C GLN A 60 14.14 -1.92 -30.19
N PHE A 61 13.47 -2.74 -30.97
CA PHE A 61 14.11 -3.80 -31.72
C PHE A 61 14.98 -3.21 -32.84
N SER A 62 16.29 -3.53 -32.81
CA SER A 62 17.23 -3.26 -33.88
C SER A 62 18.17 -4.45 -34.04
N TYR A 63 18.71 -4.64 -35.24
CA TYR A 63 19.63 -5.75 -35.53
C TYR A 63 20.84 -5.78 -34.59
N SER A 64 21.43 -4.59 -34.31
CA SER A 64 22.57 -4.46 -33.39
C SER A 64 22.27 -4.89 -31.97
N LYS A 65 21.10 -4.49 -31.44
CA LYS A 65 20.65 -4.88 -30.08
C LYS A 65 20.35 -6.39 -29.99
N ILE A 66 19.75 -6.97 -31.02
CA ILE A 66 19.47 -8.41 -31.07
C ILE A 66 20.80 -9.19 -31.11
N LYS A 67 21.79 -8.72 -31.88
CA LYS A 67 23.13 -9.34 -31.95
C LYS A 67 23.85 -9.25 -30.62
N ASP A 68 23.83 -8.10 -29.97
CA ASP A 68 24.43 -7.90 -28.63
C ASP A 68 23.75 -8.79 -27.58
N ALA A 69 22.41 -8.81 -27.54
CA ALA A 69 21.64 -9.69 -26.64
C ALA A 69 22.01 -11.17 -26.87
N SER A 70 22.04 -11.63 -28.13
CA SER A 70 22.43 -13.01 -28.48
C SER A 70 23.81 -13.36 -27.93
N LYS A 71 24.79 -12.48 -28.11
CA LYS A 71 26.16 -12.70 -27.64
C LYS A 71 26.19 -12.80 -26.10
N LYS A 72 25.52 -11.87 -25.39
CA LYS A 72 25.51 -11.84 -23.93
C LYS A 72 24.74 -13.02 -23.33
N TYR A 73 23.64 -13.47 -23.93
CA TYR A 73 22.96 -14.71 -23.53
C TYR A 73 23.86 -15.92 -23.63
N ARG A 74 24.63 -16.07 -24.73
CA ARG A 74 25.61 -17.16 -24.86
C ARG A 74 26.70 -17.13 -23.81
N ILE A 75 27.26 -15.95 -23.54
CA ILE A 75 28.21 -15.77 -22.46
C ILE A 75 27.60 -16.21 -21.11
N ALA A 76 26.33 -15.84 -20.85
CA ALA A 76 25.67 -16.24 -19.61
C ALA A 76 25.44 -17.77 -19.53
N ILE A 77 25.02 -18.40 -20.63
CA ILE A 77 24.82 -19.86 -20.71
C ILE A 77 26.16 -20.60 -20.51
N GLN A 78 27.22 -20.19 -21.20
CA GLN A 78 28.57 -20.80 -21.09
C GLN A 78 29.16 -20.67 -19.69
N ASN A 79 28.74 -19.66 -18.91
CA ASN A 79 29.14 -19.49 -17.48
C ASN A 79 28.15 -20.13 -16.50
N ASN A 80 27.25 -21.00 -16.96
CA ASN A 80 26.28 -21.74 -16.16
C ASN A 80 25.49 -20.83 -15.21
N VAL A 81 24.96 -19.70 -15.72
CA VAL A 81 24.04 -18.87 -14.94
C VAL A 81 22.78 -19.68 -14.61
N GLU A 82 22.25 -19.54 -13.39
CA GLU A 82 21.11 -20.36 -12.95
C GLU A 82 19.88 -20.19 -13.84
N PHE A 83 19.58 -18.95 -14.26
CA PHE A 83 18.44 -18.63 -15.14
C PHE A 83 18.82 -17.62 -16.21
N ILE A 84 18.21 -17.78 -17.38
CA ILE A 84 18.10 -16.72 -18.40
C ILE A 84 16.64 -16.36 -18.56
N ASP A 85 16.33 -15.06 -18.66
CA ASP A 85 14.98 -14.53 -18.92
C ASP A 85 14.95 -13.95 -20.35
N ILE A 86 14.30 -14.67 -21.27
CA ILE A 86 14.20 -14.30 -22.68
C ILE A 86 12.79 -13.83 -23.00
N ASP A 87 12.69 -12.63 -23.62
CA ASP A 87 11.40 -12.09 -24.04
C ASP A 87 10.87 -12.86 -25.28
N ILE A 88 9.60 -13.26 -25.24
CA ILE A 88 8.95 -14.03 -26.32
C ILE A 88 8.93 -13.25 -27.64
N ASN A 89 8.96 -11.92 -27.60
CA ASN A 89 8.98 -11.04 -28.75
C ASN A 89 10.29 -11.12 -29.56
N LEU A 90 11.36 -11.75 -29.04
CA LEU A 90 12.56 -12.04 -29.79
C LEU A 90 12.35 -13.12 -30.87
N GLY A 91 11.20 -13.77 -30.84
CA GLY A 91 10.80 -14.74 -31.86
C GLY A 91 11.30 -16.17 -31.60
N LYS A 92 10.50 -17.14 -32.08
CA LYS A 92 10.74 -18.57 -31.85
C LYS A 92 12.10 -19.04 -32.37
N SER A 93 12.57 -18.52 -33.50
CA SER A 93 13.87 -18.90 -34.09
C SER A 93 15.04 -18.52 -33.18
N PHE A 94 15.03 -17.26 -32.64
CA PHE A 94 16.05 -16.78 -31.71
C PHE A 94 16.07 -17.62 -30.41
N ILE A 95 14.89 -17.86 -29.85
CA ILE A 95 14.75 -18.62 -28.61
C ILE A 95 15.24 -20.05 -28.79
N ASN A 96 14.83 -20.71 -29.86
CA ASN A 96 15.24 -22.11 -30.15
C ASN A 96 16.74 -22.25 -30.42
N LYS A 97 17.39 -21.24 -31.03
CA LYS A 97 18.86 -21.22 -31.17
C LYS A 97 19.54 -21.23 -29.80
N LEU A 98 19.19 -20.31 -28.91
CA LEU A 98 19.78 -20.26 -27.57
C LEU A 98 19.44 -21.48 -26.73
N LYS A 99 18.22 -22.02 -26.87
CA LYS A 99 17.78 -23.21 -26.14
C LYS A 99 18.62 -24.43 -26.44
N LYS A 100 19.11 -24.60 -27.68
CA LYS A 100 20.02 -25.72 -28.07
C LYS A 100 21.38 -25.64 -27.34
N GLU A 101 21.77 -24.47 -26.91
CA GLU A 101 23.05 -24.23 -26.22
C GLU A 101 22.94 -24.37 -24.71
N ILE A 102 21.70 -24.46 -24.15
CA ILE A 102 21.43 -24.60 -22.70
C ILE A 102 21.75 -26.03 -22.25
N GLN A 103 22.57 -26.15 -21.22
CA GLN A 103 22.88 -27.41 -20.53
C GLN A 103 22.31 -27.41 -19.10
N ASN A 104 22.84 -26.55 -18.24
CA ASN A 104 22.48 -26.46 -16.81
C ASN A 104 21.65 -25.22 -16.45
N THR A 105 21.51 -24.28 -17.39
CA THR A 105 20.77 -23.02 -17.20
C THR A 105 19.27 -23.25 -17.40
N LYS A 106 18.42 -22.69 -16.53
CA LYS A 106 16.95 -22.74 -16.66
C LYS A 106 16.43 -21.58 -17.50
N LEU A 107 15.47 -21.85 -18.35
CA LEU A 107 14.83 -20.86 -19.22
C LEU A 107 13.57 -20.27 -18.57
N ILE A 108 13.54 -18.95 -18.41
CA ILE A 108 12.34 -18.17 -18.16
C ILE A 108 11.90 -17.55 -19.50
N LEU A 109 10.73 -17.92 -20.00
CA LEU A 109 10.14 -17.32 -21.19
C LEU A 109 9.16 -16.24 -20.78
N SER A 110 9.44 -14.97 -21.12
CA SER A 110 8.70 -13.84 -20.58
C SER A 110 7.92 -13.05 -21.64
N TYR A 111 6.75 -12.58 -21.23
CA TYR A 111 5.92 -11.61 -21.92
C TYR A 111 5.71 -10.39 -21.03
N HIS A 112 5.83 -9.18 -21.59
CA HIS A 112 5.59 -7.93 -20.89
C HIS A 112 4.60 -7.05 -21.66
N ASN A 113 3.63 -6.48 -20.92
CA ASN A 113 2.79 -5.41 -21.43
C ASN A 113 2.96 -4.20 -20.48
N TYR A 114 3.54 -3.13 -20.99
CA TYR A 114 3.87 -1.93 -20.23
C TYR A 114 2.74 -0.89 -20.19
N GLU A 115 1.62 -1.15 -20.87
CA GLU A 115 0.52 -0.19 -21.00
C GLU A 115 -0.71 -0.58 -20.21
N LYS A 116 -1.06 -1.87 -20.22
CA LYS A 116 -2.29 -2.38 -19.61
C LYS A 116 -2.22 -3.85 -19.24
N THR A 117 -3.21 -4.29 -18.47
CA THR A 117 -3.48 -5.71 -18.20
C THR A 117 -4.59 -6.21 -19.13
N PRO A 118 -4.30 -7.13 -20.05
CA PRO A 118 -5.30 -7.73 -20.93
C PRO A 118 -6.39 -8.48 -20.17
N LYS A 119 -7.56 -8.68 -20.82
CA LYS A 119 -8.62 -9.53 -20.27
C LYS A 119 -8.12 -10.97 -20.06
N LEU A 120 -8.71 -11.68 -19.10
CA LEU A 120 -8.29 -13.03 -18.72
C LEU A 120 -8.18 -13.99 -19.91
N LYS A 121 -9.13 -13.98 -20.85
CA LYS A 121 -9.10 -14.80 -22.06
C LYS A 121 -7.83 -14.58 -22.89
N GLN A 122 -7.42 -13.32 -23.04
CA GLN A 122 -6.18 -12.98 -23.78
C GLN A 122 -4.93 -13.41 -23.01
N LEU A 123 -4.90 -13.26 -21.69
CA LEU A 123 -3.78 -13.72 -20.84
C LEU A 123 -3.62 -15.26 -20.93
N ILE A 124 -4.73 -16.00 -20.95
CA ILE A 124 -4.72 -17.46 -21.16
C ILE A 124 -4.14 -17.79 -22.55
N SER A 125 -4.57 -17.10 -23.60
CA SER A 125 -4.04 -17.29 -24.97
C SER A 125 -2.54 -17.02 -25.04
N ILE A 126 -2.04 -15.98 -24.35
CA ILE A 126 -0.60 -15.67 -24.27
C ILE A 126 0.15 -16.81 -23.55
N LEU A 127 -0.39 -17.30 -22.44
CA LEU A 127 0.21 -18.42 -21.71
C LEU A 127 0.25 -19.69 -22.57
N ASP A 128 -0.85 -20.04 -23.22
CA ASP A 128 -0.94 -21.24 -24.06
C ASP A 128 -0.03 -21.13 -25.30
N TYR A 129 0.10 -19.92 -25.89
CA TYR A 129 1.08 -19.67 -26.95
C TYR A 129 2.53 -19.84 -26.45
N SER A 130 2.83 -19.27 -25.28
CA SER A 130 4.16 -19.39 -24.67
C SER A 130 4.54 -20.84 -24.39
N ARG A 131 3.58 -21.67 -23.98
CA ARG A 131 3.78 -23.11 -23.70
C ARG A 131 4.10 -23.95 -24.93
N LYS A 132 3.82 -23.45 -26.14
CA LYS A 132 4.31 -24.11 -27.38
C LYS A 132 5.83 -24.06 -27.52
N ILE A 133 6.49 -23.20 -26.72
CA ILE A 133 7.93 -23.17 -26.55
C ILE A 133 8.20 -23.71 -25.15
N SER A 134 8.72 -24.92 -25.02
CA SER A 134 9.02 -25.53 -23.73
C SER A 134 10.06 -24.70 -22.96
N ALA A 135 9.72 -24.25 -21.77
CA ALA A 135 10.56 -23.48 -20.83
C ALA A 135 10.36 -24.01 -19.42
N ASP A 136 11.32 -23.73 -18.52
CA ASP A 136 11.22 -24.14 -17.10
C ASP A 136 10.22 -23.27 -16.34
N TYR A 137 10.15 -22.00 -16.70
CA TYR A 137 9.22 -21.01 -16.17
C TYR A 137 8.63 -20.14 -17.26
N TYR A 138 7.36 -19.78 -17.10
CA TYR A 138 6.71 -18.75 -17.91
C TYR A 138 6.53 -17.50 -17.08
N LYS A 139 6.73 -16.33 -17.70
CA LYS A 139 6.59 -15.03 -17.01
C LYS A 139 5.66 -14.14 -17.81
N ILE A 140 4.57 -13.69 -17.17
CA ILE A 140 3.59 -12.76 -17.76
C ILE A 140 3.46 -11.58 -16.82
N VAL A 141 3.98 -10.43 -17.22
CA VAL A 141 3.98 -9.20 -16.44
C VAL A 141 3.26 -8.11 -17.21
N THR A 142 2.28 -7.46 -16.57
CA THR A 142 1.41 -6.48 -17.20
C THR A 142 1.40 -5.17 -16.41
N PHE A 143 0.74 -4.13 -16.88
CA PHE A 143 0.62 -2.87 -16.18
C PHE A 143 -0.79 -2.69 -15.62
N ALA A 144 -0.91 -2.32 -14.34
CA ALA A 144 -2.18 -2.06 -13.71
C ALA A 144 -2.55 -0.58 -13.80
N ASN A 145 -3.63 -0.26 -14.52
CA ASN A 145 -4.26 1.05 -14.55
C ASN A 145 -5.30 1.21 -13.41
N SER A 146 -5.67 0.10 -12.79
CA SER A 146 -6.55 0.00 -11.63
C SER A 146 -6.14 -1.18 -10.76
N VAL A 147 -6.46 -1.13 -9.46
CA VAL A 147 -6.28 -2.29 -8.56
C VAL A 147 -7.04 -3.52 -9.07
N ILE A 148 -8.17 -3.33 -9.76
CA ILE A 148 -9.00 -4.41 -10.32
C ILE A 148 -8.24 -5.25 -11.35
N ASP A 149 -7.29 -4.67 -12.07
CA ASP A 149 -6.49 -5.39 -13.08
C ASP A 149 -5.74 -6.59 -12.49
N ASN A 150 -5.36 -6.51 -11.21
CA ASN A 150 -4.70 -7.62 -10.51
C ASN A 150 -5.58 -8.88 -10.41
N TYR A 151 -6.91 -8.73 -10.46
CA TYR A 151 -7.82 -9.87 -10.43
C TYR A 151 -7.62 -10.83 -11.61
N ASN A 152 -7.40 -10.29 -12.83
CA ASN A 152 -7.13 -11.11 -14.00
C ASN A 152 -5.84 -11.92 -13.84
N ILE A 153 -4.81 -11.34 -13.21
CA ILE A 153 -3.55 -12.02 -12.92
C ILE A 153 -3.75 -13.13 -11.86
N LEU A 154 -4.53 -12.87 -10.82
CA LEU A 154 -4.86 -13.90 -9.81
C LEU A 154 -5.58 -15.09 -10.45
N LYS A 155 -6.55 -14.82 -11.33
CA LYS A 155 -7.27 -15.89 -12.06
C LYS A 155 -6.34 -16.65 -13.03
N LEU A 156 -5.42 -15.97 -13.69
CA LEU A 156 -4.42 -16.63 -14.54
C LEU A 156 -3.52 -17.56 -13.72
N LEU A 157 -3.09 -17.14 -12.52
CA LEU A 157 -2.29 -17.97 -11.60
C LEU A 157 -3.07 -19.19 -11.10
N GLU A 158 -4.35 -19.04 -10.76
CA GLU A 158 -5.21 -20.16 -10.38
C GLU A 158 -5.29 -21.21 -11.49
N ILE A 159 -5.43 -20.78 -12.75
CA ILE A 159 -5.47 -21.66 -13.93
C ILE A 159 -4.11 -22.33 -14.16
N ALA A 160 -3.01 -21.55 -14.08
CA ALA A 160 -1.66 -22.07 -14.25
C ALA A 160 -1.32 -23.13 -13.20
N ASN A 161 -1.64 -22.88 -11.93
CA ASN A 161 -1.42 -23.82 -10.83
C ASN A 161 -2.18 -25.12 -11.04
N LYS A 162 -3.46 -25.06 -11.46
CA LYS A 162 -4.27 -26.26 -11.76
C LYS A 162 -3.67 -27.08 -12.91
N LYS A 163 -2.97 -26.45 -13.86
CA LYS A 163 -2.29 -27.10 -14.98
C LYS A 163 -0.85 -27.53 -14.66
N GLY A 164 -0.36 -27.34 -13.43
CA GLY A 164 1.03 -27.63 -13.03
C GLY A 164 2.07 -26.72 -13.72
N VAL A 165 1.67 -25.53 -14.19
CA VAL A 165 2.55 -24.59 -14.90
C VAL A 165 3.25 -23.67 -13.92
N ARG A 166 4.58 -23.63 -13.93
CA ARG A 166 5.39 -22.70 -13.15
C ARG A 166 5.30 -21.30 -13.78
N LEU A 167 4.39 -20.49 -13.23
CA LEU A 167 4.14 -19.13 -13.72
C LEU A 167 4.70 -18.07 -12.76
N ILE A 168 5.33 -17.06 -13.32
CA ILE A 168 5.71 -15.79 -12.67
C ILE A 168 4.77 -14.75 -13.21
N SER A 169 3.89 -14.19 -12.39
CA SER A 169 2.94 -13.20 -12.90
C SER A 169 2.56 -12.18 -11.85
N HIS A 170 2.51 -10.91 -12.24
CA HIS A 170 2.06 -9.77 -11.44
C HIS A 170 1.84 -8.56 -12.33
N CYS A 171 1.19 -7.53 -11.80
CA CYS A 171 1.13 -6.22 -12.43
C CYS A 171 2.26 -5.30 -11.98
N MET A 172 2.70 -4.42 -12.88
CA MET A 172 3.54 -3.23 -12.63
C MET A 172 2.67 -2.03 -12.26
N GLY A 173 3.30 -0.91 -11.94
CA GLY A 173 2.66 0.35 -11.61
C GLY A 173 2.22 0.45 -10.15
N GLU A 174 1.74 1.64 -9.76
CA GLU A 174 1.28 1.93 -8.40
C GLU A 174 0.14 1.00 -7.97
N TYR A 175 -0.85 0.78 -8.85
CA TYR A 175 -1.98 -0.12 -8.60
C TYR A 175 -1.61 -1.60 -8.61
N GLY A 176 -0.42 -1.95 -9.13
CA GLY A 176 0.12 -3.30 -9.11
C GLY A 176 0.82 -3.69 -7.81
N LYS A 177 1.23 -2.73 -6.96
CA LYS A 177 2.04 -2.99 -5.76
C LYS A 177 1.47 -4.07 -4.85
N SER A 178 0.23 -3.91 -4.41
CA SER A 178 -0.45 -4.89 -3.56
C SER A 178 -0.76 -6.20 -4.29
N GLY A 179 -1.01 -6.10 -5.60
CA GLY A 179 -1.18 -7.25 -6.48
C GLY A 179 0.03 -8.18 -6.52
N ARG A 180 1.27 -7.67 -6.40
CA ARG A 180 2.49 -8.49 -6.32
C ARG A 180 2.47 -9.45 -5.13
N PHE A 181 2.03 -8.98 -3.95
CA PHE A 181 1.87 -9.82 -2.76
C PHE A 181 0.77 -10.87 -2.95
N LEU A 182 -0.38 -10.44 -3.48
CA LEU A 182 -1.48 -11.36 -3.78
C LEU A 182 -1.05 -12.41 -4.80
N SER A 183 -0.35 -12.03 -5.85
CA SER A 183 0.18 -12.94 -6.87
C SER A 183 1.15 -13.96 -6.28
N TYR A 184 2.11 -13.51 -5.48
CA TYR A 184 3.09 -14.39 -4.84
C TYR A 184 2.43 -15.37 -3.86
N LYS A 185 1.50 -14.88 -3.04
CA LYS A 185 0.67 -15.72 -2.15
C LYS A 185 -0.14 -16.77 -2.94
N ASN A 186 -0.60 -16.44 -4.13
CA ASN A 186 -1.43 -17.31 -4.97
C ASN A 186 -0.63 -18.09 -6.02
N GLY A 187 0.68 -18.31 -5.80
CA GLY A 187 1.49 -19.26 -6.54
C GLY A 187 2.37 -18.68 -7.65
N SER A 188 2.53 -17.34 -7.74
CA SER A 188 3.60 -16.79 -8.58
C SER A 188 4.96 -17.26 -8.05
N SER A 189 5.78 -17.87 -8.94
CA SER A 189 7.01 -18.55 -8.53
C SER A 189 8.06 -17.61 -7.95
N PHE A 190 8.12 -16.35 -8.42
CA PHE A 190 9.10 -15.36 -7.99
C PHE A 190 8.43 -14.05 -7.58
N PHE A 191 9.02 -13.38 -6.57
CA PHE A 191 8.71 -12.01 -6.20
C PHE A 191 9.90 -11.11 -6.53
N TYR A 192 9.72 -10.15 -7.43
CA TYR A 192 10.76 -9.20 -7.84
C TYR A 192 10.76 -7.95 -6.96
N SER A 193 11.91 -7.65 -6.36
CA SER A 193 12.17 -6.50 -5.51
C SER A 193 13.17 -5.54 -6.13
N SER A 194 13.26 -4.32 -5.60
CA SER A 194 14.27 -3.33 -5.97
C SER A 194 15.35 -3.17 -4.90
N TYR A 195 16.46 -2.55 -5.29
CA TYR A 195 17.52 -2.13 -4.36
C TYR A 195 17.02 -1.04 -3.40
N ASN A 196 16.34 -0.02 -3.93
CA ASN A 196 15.62 1.02 -3.18
C ASN A 196 14.54 1.64 -4.06
N SER A 197 13.78 2.60 -3.53
CA SER A 197 12.70 3.28 -4.25
C SER A 197 13.17 4.03 -5.51
N ASN A 198 14.42 4.53 -5.52
CA ASN A 198 14.98 5.31 -6.63
C ASN A 198 15.71 4.44 -7.68
N LYS A 199 15.94 3.16 -7.39
CA LYS A 199 16.63 2.21 -8.28
C LYS A 199 15.73 1.01 -8.57
N GLN A 200 14.53 1.27 -9.03
CA GLN A 200 13.60 0.26 -9.52
C GLN A 200 13.94 -0.09 -10.98
N THR A 201 13.90 -1.37 -11.32
CA THR A 201 14.02 -1.84 -12.71
C THR A 201 12.66 -1.95 -13.40
N ALA A 202 11.58 -1.91 -12.62
CA ALA A 202 10.20 -1.81 -13.08
C ALA A 202 9.36 -1.07 -12.04
N GLU A 203 8.41 -0.26 -12.50
CA GLU A 203 7.52 0.51 -11.65
C GLU A 203 6.71 -0.37 -10.69
N GLY A 204 6.51 0.10 -9.46
CA GLY A 204 5.78 -0.61 -8.42
C GLY A 204 6.59 -1.71 -7.71
N GLN A 205 7.90 -1.81 -7.93
CA GLN A 205 8.77 -2.66 -7.11
C GLN A 205 8.93 -2.05 -5.70
N ILE A 206 9.02 -2.93 -4.71
CA ILE A 206 9.26 -2.57 -3.32
C ILE A 206 10.69 -2.96 -2.96
N SER A 207 11.38 -2.16 -2.14
CA SER A 207 12.74 -2.47 -1.75
C SER A 207 12.82 -3.77 -0.96
N LEU A 208 13.87 -4.54 -1.19
CA LEU A 208 14.07 -5.84 -0.55
C LEU A 208 14.08 -5.73 0.99
N GLU A 209 14.66 -4.64 1.51
CA GLU A 209 14.67 -4.36 2.96
C GLU A 209 13.24 -4.24 3.52
N VAL A 210 12.38 -3.46 2.88
CA VAL A 210 10.98 -3.28 3.30
C VAL A 210 10.20 -4.59 3.20
N LEU A 211 10.42 -5.35 2.13
CA LEU A 211 9.79 -6.67 1.96
C LEU A 211 10.12 -7.62 3.10
N ASN A 212 11.37 -7.71 3.51
CA ASN A 212 11.78 -8.66 4.55
C ASN A 212 11.54 -8.14 5.97
N LYS A 213 11.91 -6.88 6.27
CA LYS A 213 11.82 -6.34 7.64
C LYS A 213 10.39 -6.04 8.08
N ILE A 214 9.54 -5.58 7.15
CA ILE A 214 8.17 -5.15 7.45
C ILE A 214 7.15 -6.19 7.02
N PHE A 215 7.16 -6.59 5.74
CA PHE A 215 6.17 -7.52 5.20
C PHE A 215 6.48 -9.00 5.48
N ARG A 216 7.71 -9.34 5.86
CA ARG A 216 8.15 -10.73 6.12
C ARG A 216 7.84 -11.63 4.92
N ILE A 217 8.21 -11.19 3.74
CA ILE A 217 7.81 -11.82 2.48
C ILE A 217 8.13 -13.32 2.41
N LYS A 218 9.21 -13.78 3.05
CA LYS A 218 9.55 -15.21 3.14
C LYS A 218 8.57 -16.04 3.98
N GLN A 219 7.70 -15.38 4.77
CA GLN A 219 6.64 -16.01 5.57
C GLN A 219 5.25 -15.81 4.95
N LEU A 220 5.19 -15.44 3.67
CA LEU A 220 3.93 -15.30 2.95
C LEU A 220 3.55 -16.64 2.31
N TYR A 221 2.54 -17.28 2.88
CA TYR A 221 2.03 -18.59 2.47
C TYR A 221 0.64 -18.48 1.83
N PRO A 222 0.16 -19.49 1.10
CA PRO A 222 -1.23 -19.51 0.60
C PRO A 222 -2.29 -19.31 1.70
N SER A 223 -2.03 -19.79 2.92
CA SER A 223 -2.90 -19.63 4.09
C SER A 223 -2.81 -18.26 4.79
N THR A 224 -1.89 -17.38 4.38
CA THR A 224 -1.73 -16.06 5.01
C THR A 224 -2.99 -15.22 4.82
N ARG A 225 -3.54 -14.71 5.93
CA ARG A 225 -4.70 -13.82 5.91
C ARG A 225 -4.29 -12.44 5.41
N VAL A 226 -5.04 -11.91 4.45
CA VAL A 226 -4.79 -10.57 3.90
C VAL A 226 -5.76 -9.59 4.53
N TYR A 227 -5.20 -8.51 5.05
CA TYR A 227 -5.89 -7.30 5.47
C TYR A 227 -5.36 -6.13 4.66
N GLY A 228 -6.07 -5.01 4.68
CA GLY A 228 -5.56 -3.83 3.99
C GLY A 228 -6.36 -2.57 4.25
N ILE A 229 -5.99 -1.51 3.56
CA ILE A 229 -6.73 -0.24 3.56
C ILE A 229 -7.19 0.08 2.15
N ILE A 230 -8.45 0.52 2.04
CA ILE A 230 -9.02 1.11 0.84
C ILE A 230 -9.22 2.61 1.02
N GLY A 231 -8.94 3.37 -0.02
CA GLY A 231 -9.05 4.83 -0.05
C GLY A 231 -8.31 5.42 -1.24
N ASN A 232 -8.38 6.74 -1.43
CA ASN A 232 -7.61 7.46 -2.44
C ASN A 232 -7.54 8.96 -2.09
N PRO A 233 -6.32 9.53 -1.93
CA PRO A 233 -4.99 8.90 -2.01
C PRO A 233 -4.58 8.16 -0.74
N LEU A 234 -3.66 7.17 -0.86
CA LEU A 234 -3.15 6.37 0.27
C LEU A 234 -1.66 6.62 0.60
N LYS A 235 -0.98 7.53 -0.11
CA LYS A 235 0.47 7.77 0.05
C LYS A 235 0.91 8.09 1.49
N GLN A 236 0.04 8.77 2.24
CA GLN A 236 0.34 9.17 3.62
C GLN A 236 -0.06 8.12 4.66
N SER A 237 -0.81 7.08 4.28
CA SER A 237 -1.24 6.05 5.22
C SER A 237 -0.06 5.29 5.80
N LYS A 238 0.01 5.18 7.14
CA LYS A 238 0.99 4.39 7.90
C LYS A 238 0.39 3.12 8.52
N SER A 239 -0.86 2.79 8.18
CA SER A 239 -1.56 1.61 8.69
C SER A 239 -0.80 0.31 8.37
N TRP A 240 -0.16 0.24 7.21
CA TRP A 240 0.66 -0.91 6.82
C TRP A 240 1.87 -1.14 7.75
N LEU A 241 2.51 -0.07 8.25
CA LEU A 241 3.58 -0.18 9.25
C LEU A 241 3.04 -0.74 10.57
N PHE A 242 1.94 -0.13 11.06
CA PHE A 242 1.32 -0.52 12.32
C PHE A 242 0.89 -1.99 12.31
N HIS A 243 0.09 -2.39 11.33
CA HIS A 243 -0.51 -3.73 11.31
C HIS A 243 0.51 -4.82 11.02
N ASN A 244 1.44 -4.64 10.05
CA ASN A 244 2.44 -5.66 9.76
C ASN A 244 3.39 -5.89 10.94
N PHE A 245 3.79 -4.80 11.64
CA PHE A 245 4.57 -4.97 12.87
C PHE A 245 3.75 -5.60 13.98
N GLY A 246 2.47 -5.27 14.12
CA GLY A 246 1.54 -5.90 15.04
C GLY A 246 1.41 -7.40 14.78
N PHE A 247 1.26 -7.82 13.53
CA PHE A 247 1.24 -9.24 13.16
C PHE A 247 2.55 -9.95 13.50
N LYS A 248 3.71 -9.26 13.29
CA LYS A 248 5.02 -9.79 13.72
C LYS A 248 5.09 -10.02 15.21
N LEU A 249 4.70 -9.01 16.02
CA LEU A 249 4.70 -9.11 17.50
C LEU A 249 3.79 -10.23 18.03
N LYS A 250 2.67 -10.46 17.37
CA LYS A 250 1.68 -11.47 17.79
C LYS A 250 1.84 -12.82 17.08
N LYS A 251 2.93 -13.01 16.31
CA LYS A 251 3.21 -14.21 15.51
C LYS A 251 1.98 -14.64 14.68
N SER A 252 1.27 -13.65 14.11
CA SER A 252 0.07 -13.88 13.31
C SER A 252 0.46 -14.12 11.86
N ASN A 253 -0.07 -15.18 11.25
CA ASN A 253 0.06 -15.42 9.81
C ASN A 253 -0.90 -14.50 9.05
N ALA A 254 -0.48 -13.26 8.89
CA ALA A 254 -1.26 -12.20 8.25
C ALA A 254 -0.35 -11.14 7.62
N ILE A 255 -0.88 -10.45 6.61
CA ILE A 255 -0.25 -9.32 5.94
C ILE A 255 -1.26 -8.17 5.78
N TYR A 256 -0.77 -6.93 5.79
CA TYR A 256 -1.58 -5.74 5.58
C TYR A 256 -1.04 -4.93 4.41
N LEU A 257 -1.92 -4.61 3.44
CA LEU A 257 -1.59 -4.00 2.15
C LEU A 257 -2.40 -2.72 1.90
N ASN A 258 -1.90 -1.84 1.02
CA ASN A 258 -2.62 -0.64 0.59
C ASN A 258 -3.29 -0.90 -0.77
N PHE A 259 -4.58 -0.60 -0.87
CA PHE A 259 -5.37 -0.72 -2.09
C PHE A 259 -5.93 0.66 -2.47
N PRO A 260 -5.21 1.47 -3.27
CA PRO A 260 -5.74 2.73 -3.77
C PRO A 260 -6.83 2.44 -4.81
N ILE A 261 -8.08 2.74 -4.47
CA ILE A 261 -9.24 2.41 -5.29
C ILE A 261 -10.07 3.65 -5.59
N TYR A 262 -10.97 3.56 -6.58
CA TYR A 262 -11.96 4.58 -6.92
C TYR A 262 -13.39 4.11 -6.65
N ASP A 263 -13.62 2.80 -6.59
CA ASP A 263 -14.93 2.18 -6.43
C ASP A 263 -14.84 1.05 -5.38
N PRO A 264 -15.40 1.24 -4.19
CA PRO A 264 -15.34 0.24 -3.13
C PRO A 264 -16.25 -0.97 -3.41
N GLU A 265 -17.37 -0.80 -4.12
CA GLU A 265 -18.28 -1.88 -4.46
C GLU A 265 -17.62 -2.87 -5.42
N LEU A 266 -17.06 -2.34 -6.50
CA LEU A 266 -16.34 -3.12 -7.51
C LEU A 266 -15.13 -3.84 -6.88
N PHE A 267 -14.39 -3.17 -6.00
CA PHE A 267 -13.28 -3.78 -5.30
C PHE A 267 -13.73 -4.94 -4.41
N ILE A 268 -14.77 -4.76 -3.61
CA ILE A 268 -15.31 -5.81 -2.73
C ILE A 268 -15.84 -6.99 -3.57
N TYR A 269 -16.54 -6.71 -4.67
CA TYR A 269 -17.03 -7.74 -5.56
C TYR A 269 -15.92 -8.69 -6.02
N TYR A 270 -14.78 -8.16 -6.49
CA TYR A 270 -13.67 -8.96 -6.99
C TYR A 270 -12.78 -9.56 -5.90
N PHE A 271 -12.57 -8.86 -4.78
CA PHE A 271 -11.52 -9.22 -3.83
C PHE A 271 -12.00 -9.78 -2.48
N LYS A 272 -13.31 -9.82 -2.19
CA LYS A 272 -13.85 -10.33 -0.91
C LYS A 272 -13.36 -11.75 -0.52
N ASN A 273 -13.05 -12.60 -1.49
CA ASN A 273 -12.54 -13.94 -1.25
C ASN A 273 -11.02 -14.01 -1.02
N TYR A 274 -10.30 -12.94 -1.33
CA TYR A 274 -8.84 -12.83 -1.13
C TYR A 274 -8.48 -12.06 0.13
N ILE A 275 -9.40 -11.30 0.70
CA ILE A 275 -9.19 -10.35 1.79
C ILE A 275 -10.08 -10.71 2.98
N ARG A 276 -9.50 -10.68 4.19
CA ARG A 276 -10.23 -10.97 5.44
C ARG A 276 -10.83 -9.74 6.09
N GLY A 277 -10.25 -8.57 5.92
CA GLY A 277 -10.75 -7.31 6.47
C GLY A 277 -10.05 -6.08 5.90
N LEU A 278 -10.72 -4.95 6.01
CA LEU A 278 -10.31 -3.69 5.42
C LEU A 278 -10.40 -2.53 6.42
N SER A 279 -9.40 -1.68 6.43
CA SER A 279 -9.55 -0.31 6.89
C SER A 279 -10.15 0.52 5.75
N ILE A 280 -11.00 1.47 6.10
CA ILE A 280 -11.69 2.33 5.14
C ILE A 280 -11.33 3.78 5.46
N THR A 281 -10.79 4.50 4.48
CA THR A 281 -10.45 5.91 4.65
C THR A 281 -11.10 6.78 3.56
N ILE A 282 -10.75 8.04 3.52
CA ILE A 282 -11.26 9.00 2.53
C ILE A 282 -11.14 8.42 1.12
N PRO A 283 -12.18 8.59 0.27
CA PRO A 283 -13.48 9.25 0.54
C PRO A 283 -14.59 8.30 1.04
N PHE A 284 -14.32 7.04 1.28
CA PHE A 284 -15.30 5.94 1.33
C PHE A 284 -15.96 5.68 2.70
N LYS A 285 -15.61 6.41 3.77
CA LYS A 285 -16.12 6.13 5.14
C LYS A 285 -17.66 6.24 5.28
N GLU A 286 -18.28 7.10 4.50
CA GLU A 286 -19.74 7.28 4.45
C GLU A 286 -20.36 6.38 3.37
N GLU A 287 -19.73 6.32 2.21
CA GLU A 287 -20.19 5.56 1.05
C GLU A 287 -20.30 4.06 1.32
N ILE A 288 -19.39 3.51 2.12
CA ILE A 288 -19.36 2.08 2.44
C ILE A 288 -20.63 1.57 3.14
N LEU A 289 -21.38 2.46 3.80
CA LEU A 289 -22.66 2.15 4.44
C LEU A 289 -23.77 1.83 3.46
N LYS A 290 -23.66 2.31 2.20
CA LYS A 290 -24.65 2.05 1.14
C LYS A 290 -24.57 0.63 0.61
N LEU A 291 -23.43 -0.03 0.80
CA LEU A 291 -23.26 -1.43 0.37
C LEU A 291 -23.94 -2.39 1.35
N PRO A 292 -24.39 -3.56 0.88
CA PRO A 292 -24.95 -4.59 1.76
C PRO A 292 -23.97 -4.95 2.89
N ASN A 293 -24.36 -4.70 4.14
CA ASN A 293 -23.51 -4.90 5.28
C ASN A 293 -24.29 -5.25 6.54
N ILE A 294 -23.54 -5.73 7.56
CA ILE A 294 -24.02 -5.86 8.93
C ILE A 294 -23.41 -4.72 9.74
N SER A 295 -24.23 -3.83 10.27
CA SER A 295 -23.79 -2.70 11.09
C SER A 295 -24.62 -2.58 12.35
N SER A 296 -23.97 -2.17 13.45
CA SER A 296 -24.65 -1.89 14.71
C SER A 296 -25.43 -0.56 14.63
N LYS A 297 -26.36 -0.34 15.61
CA LYS A 297 -27.09 0.92 15.76
C LYS A 297 -26.13 2.11 15.81
N ILE A 298 -25.03 1.99 16.57
CA ILE A 298 -24.00 3.06 16.70
C ILE A 298 -23.42 3.45 15.33
N ILE A 299 -23.14 2.50 14.44
CA ILE A 299 -22.59 2.80 13.11
C ILE A 299 -23.60 3.60 12.28
N LYS A 300 -24.88 3.24 12.36
CA LYS A 300 -25.96 3.96 11.67
C LYS A 300 -26.12 5.37 12.22
N GLU A 301 -26.07 5.56 13.56
CA GLU A 301 -26.14 6.86 14.20
C GLU A 301 -24.93 7.76 13.87
N ILE A 302 -23.72 7.19 13.76
CA ILE A 302 -22.54 7.94 13.34
C ILE A 302 -22.61 8.32 11.86
N GLY A 303 -23.23 7.48 11.01
CA GLY A 303 -23.26 7.67 9.56
C GLY A 303 -21.89 7.47 8.87
N SER A 304 -20.95 6.74 9.51
CA SER A 304 -19.66 6.41 8.90
C SER A 304 -19.03 5.17 9.51
N ALA A 305 -18.19 4.47 8.70
CA ALA A 305 -17.39 3.33 9.16
C ALA A 305 -15.96 3.43 8.63
N ASN A 306 -14.97 3.02 9.42
CA ASN A 306 -13.56 3.00 9.03
C ASN A 306 -12.95 1.60 9.02
N THR A 307 -13.73 0.56 9.35
CA THR A 307 -13.25 -0.82 9.47
C THR A 307 -14.31 -1.80 8.98
N MET A 308 -13.89 -2.76 8.19
CA MET A 308 -14.71 -3.86 7.69
C MET A 308 -14.03 -5.19 7.96
N LEU A 309 -14.80 -6.18 8.41
CA LEU A 309 -14.36 -7.57 8.54
C LEU A 309 -15.31 -8.46 7.74
N PHE A 310 -14.78 -9.38 6.93
CA PHE A 310 -15.60 -10.37 6.24
C PHE A 310 -15.79 -11.60 7.12
N LYS A 311 -17.06 -11.91 7.42
CA LYS A 311 -17.48 -13.17 8.05
C LYS A 311 -18.44 -13.87 7.10
N ASP A 312 -18.07 -15.07 6.69
CA ASP A 312 -18.84 -15.87 5.71
C ASP A 312 -19.20 -15.05 4.45
N SER A 313 -18.20 -14.33 3.93
CA SER A 313 -18.30 -13.41 2.80
C SER A 313 -19.25 -12.21 2.98
N LYS A 314 -19.83 -12.02 4.18
CA LYS A 314 -20.68 -10.87 4.51
C LYS A 314 -19.83 -9.80 5.19
N PRO A 315 -19.88 -8.53 4.76
CA PRO A 315 -19.15 -7.43 5.39
C PRO A 315 -19.83 -7.01 6.69
N ILE A 316 -19.04 -6.97 7.78
CA ILE A 316 -19.43 -6.41 9.07
C ILE A 316 -18.65 -5.09 9.25
N LEU A 317 -19.37 -4.00 9.53
CA LEU A 317 -18.80 -2.67 9.66
C LEU A 317 -18.58 -2.26 11.12
N PHE A 318 -17.48 -1.55 11.35
CA PHE A 318 -17.11 -0.97 12.63
C PHE A 318 -16.59 0.46 12.44
N ASN A 319 -16.62 1.24 13.51
CA ASN A 319 -15.98 2.56 13.57
C ASN A 319 -14.98 2.60 14.71
N THR A 320 -13.70 2.32 14.39
CA THR A 320 -12.62 2.38 15.39
C THR A 320 -12.11 3.80 15.61
N ASP A 321 -12.40 4.74 14.72
CA ASP A 321 -12.14 6.16 14.93
C ASP A 321 -12.96 6.65 16.15
N TYR A 322 -14.23 6.22 16.28
CA TYR A 322 -15.05 6.50 17.45
C TYR A 322 -14.44 5.94 18.73
N LEU A 323 -14.00 4.70 18.70
CA LEU A 323 -13.41 4.07 19.89
C LEU A 323 -12.12 4.77 20.30
N GLY A 324 -11.24 5.07 19.34
CA GLY A 324 -9.98 5.76 19.59
C GLY A 324 -10.18 7.20 20.06
N PHE A 325 -11.09 7.95 19.44
CA PHE A 325 -11.37 9.31 19.84
C PHE A 325 -12.03 9.39 21.24
N LYS A 326 -12.93 8.47 21.55
CA LYS A 326 -13.52 8.35 22.90
C LYS A 326 -12.46 8.14 23.98
N GLU A 327 -11.39 7.39 23.71
CA GLU A 327 -10.26 7.25 24.63
C GLU A 327 -9.50 8.57 24.82
N ILE A 328 -9.31 9.34 23.75
CA ILE A 328 -8.68 10.67 23.81
C ILE A 328 -9.52 11.60 24.66
N VAL A 329 -10.84 11.66 24.45
CA VAL A 329 -11.75 12.50 25.24
C VAL A 329 -11.71 12.14 26.73
N LYS A 330 -11.64 10.85 27.06
CA LYS A 330 -11.54 10.40 28.46
C LYS A 330 -10.23 10.85 29.14
N LYS A 331 -9.12 10.88 28.39
CA LYS A 331 -7.81 11.30 28.91
C LYS A 331 -7.67 12.82 28.98
N GLU A 332 -8.20 13.50 27.98
CA GLU A 332 -8.09 14.96 27.82
C GLU A 332 -9.37 15.63 28.31
N LYS A 333 -9.37 16.01 29.59
CA LYS A 333 -10.55 16.61 30.27
C LYS A 333 -11.03 17.90 29.61
N LEU A 334 -10.16 18.64 28.89
CA LEU A 334 -10.57 19.83 28.16
C LEU A 334 -11.55 19.53 27.01
N LEU A 335 -11.67 18.26 26.58
CA LEU A 335 -12.67 17.80 25.61
C LEU A 335 -14.02 17.43 26.24
N GLN A 336 -14.25 17.76 27.50
CA GLN A 336 -15.50 17.49 28.23
C GLN A 336 -16.10 18.79 28.72
N ASN A 337 -17.42 18.93 28.66
CA ASN A 337 -18.16 20.13 29.08
C ASN A 337 -17.60 21.43 28.46
N SER A 338 -17.23 21.40 27.19
CA SER A 338 -16.56 22.49 26.48
C SER A 338 -17.36 22.97 25.26
N LYS A 339 -17.13 24.23 24.90
CA LYS A 339 -17.60 24.76 23.62
C LYS A 339 -16.59 24.44 22.54
N THR A 340 -16.96 23.53 21.68
CA THR A 340 -16.03 22.91 20.69
C THR A 340 -16.41 23.27 19.27
N LEU A 341 -15.45 23.81 18.50
CA LEU A 341 -15.56 23.98 17.05
C LEU A 341 -14.92 22.81 16.33
N VAL A 342 -15.71 22.08 15.53
CA VAL A 342 -15.23 21.03 14.64
C VAL A 342 -15.07 21.58 13.21
N ILE A 343 -13.87 21.47 12.66
CA ILE A 343 -13.55 21.89 11.29
C ILE A 343 -13.55 20.66 10.38
N GLY A 344 -14.47 20.64 9.41
CA GLY A 344 -14.70 19.55 8.48
C GLY A 344 -16.12 18.98 8.59
N ALA A 345 -16.60 18.36 7.50
CA ALA A 345 -17.95 17.80 7.43
C ALA A 345 -17.98 16.44 6.71
N GLY A 346 -17.01 15.59 6.96
CA GLY A 346 -16.92 14.21 6.43
C GLY A 346 -16.97 13.16 7.53
N GLY A 347 -16.77 11.89 7.19
CA GLY A 347 -16.89 10.76 8.11
C GLY A 347 -16.10 10.88 9.42
N SER A 348 -14.93 11.56 9.42
CA SER A 348 -14.17 11.83 10.65
C SER A 348 -14.87 12.88 11.53
N ALA A 349 -15.45 13.93 10.93
CA ALA A 349 -16.21 14.94 11.65
C ALA A 349 -17.46 14.32 12.31
N ARG A 350 -18.23 13.51 11.58
CA ARG A 350 -19.37 12.74 12.12
C ARG A 350 -18.98 11.94 13.36
N THR A 351 -17.86 11.22 13.25
CA THR A 351 -17.34 10.38 14.34
C THR A 351 -16.96 11.20 15.59
N VAL A 352 -16.27 12.33 15.39
CA VAL A 352 -15.85 13.25 16.47
C VAL A 352 -17.07 13.87 17.14
N ILE A 353 -18.00 14.41 16.35
CA ILE A 353 -19.23 15.03 16.86
C ILE A 353 -20.03 14.02 17.68
N TYR A 354 -20.23 12.81 17.16
CA TYR A 354 -20.95 11.76 17.88
C TYR A 354 -20.27 11.41 19.22
N ALA A 355 -18.94 11.35 19.24
CA ALA A 355 -18.20 11.09 20.47
C ALA A 355 -18.34 12.23 21.48
N LEU A 356 -18.23 13.48 21.03
CA LEU A 356 -18.33 14.68 21.89
C LEU A 356 -19.73 14.86 22.50
N LYS A 357 -20.80 14.53 21.77
CA LYS A 357 -22.18 14.57 22.29
C LYS A 357 -22.36 13.72 23.55
N LYS A 358 -21.56 12.67 23.74
CA LYS A 358 -21.61 11.82 24.95
C LYS A 358 -20.92 12.43 26.17
N PHE A 359 -20.31 13.63 26.05
CA PHE A 359 -19.55 14.31 27.12
C PHE A 359 -20.00 15.77 27.34
N ASN A 360 -21.27 16.04 27.10
CA ASN A 360 -21.95 17.34 27.38
C ASN A 360 -21.25 18.56 26.74
N ASN A 361 -20.78 18.44 25.51
CA ASN A 361 -20.16 19.54 24.78
C ASN A 361 -21.21 20.35 24.00
N GLU A 362 -21.05 21.68 23.98
CA GLU A 362 -21.68 22.55 23.00
C GLU A 362 -20.86 22.45 21.71
N ILE A 363 -21.43 21.86 20.66
CA ILE A 363 -20.70 21.53 19.45
C ILE A 363 -21.15 22.43 18.29
N LEU A 364 -20.18 23.05 17.64
CA LEU A 364 -20.38 23.82 16.42
C LEU A 364 -19.52 23.21 15.32
N VAL A 365 -20.03 23.22 14.09
CA VAL A 365 -19.29 22.69 12.93
C VAL A 365 -19.12 23.75 11.86
N THR A 366 -17.96 23.74 11.20
CA THR A 366 -17.68 24.58 10.04
C THR A 366 -16.93 23.78 8.98
N ASN A 367 -17.08 24.18 7.72
CA ASN A 367 -16.39 23.56 6.61
C ASN A 367 -16.13 24.58 5.51
N ARG A 368 -15.11 24.34 4.67
CA ARG A 368 -14.80 25.18 3.49
C ARG A 368 -16.02 25.36 2.59
N THR A 369 -16.73 24.28 2.29
CA THR A 369 -18.04 24.27 1.62
C THR A 369 -19.09 24.30 2.72
N TYR A 370 -19.70 25.47 2.96
CA TYR A 370 -20.56 25.71 4.11
C TYR A 370 -21.82 24.82 4.11
N ASP A 371 -22.44 24.60 2.96
CA ASP A 371 -23.63 23.75 2.79
C ASP A 371 -23.42 22.32 3.34
N ARG A 372 -22.20 21.78 3.23
CA ARG A 372 -21.86 20.49 3.82
C ARG A 372 -21.84 20.53 5.36
N ALA A 373 -21.45 21.67 5.94
CA ALA A 373 -21.50 21.85 7.38
C ALA A 373 -22.94 22.00 7.87
N GLU A 374 -23.79 22.71 7.11
CA GLU A 374 -25.23 22.87 7.42
C GLU A 374 -25.94 21.53 7.37
N SER A 375 -25.71 20.74 6.29
CA SER A 375 -26.30 19.40 6.16
C SER A 375 -25.90 18.49 7.32
N LEU A 376 -24.61 18.47 7.68
CA LEU A 376 -24.11 17.68 8.80
C LEU A 376 -24.69 18.18 10.14
N ALA A 377 -24.80 19.50 10.31
CA ALA A 377 -25.33 20.10 11.53
C ALA A 377 -26.81 19.75 11.75
N SER A 378 -27.61 19.82 10.69
CA SER A 378 -29.03 19.41 10.71
C SER A 378 -29.17 17.93 11.08
N GLU A 379 -28.40 17.05 10.42
CA GLU A 379 -28.44 15.61 10.65
C GLU A 379 -27.98 15.21 12.06
N MET A 380 -26.96 15.91 12.58
CA MET A 380 -26.41 15.65 13.91
C MET A 380 -27.00 16.53 15.01
N GLU A 381 -28.04 17.32 14.75
CA GLU A 381 -28.71 18.23 15.71
C GLU A 381 -27.73 19.12 16.47
N ILE A 382 -26.86 19.83 15.74
CA ILE A 382 -25.88 20.80 16.25
C ILE A 382 -25.95 22.10 15.42
N LYS A 383 -25.10 23.08 15.72
CA LYS A 383 -25.09 24.37 14.98
C LYS A 383 -23.97 24.40 13.94
N ALA A 384 -24.25 24.86 12.73
CA ALA A 384 -23.25 25.20 11.73
C ALA A 384 -22.82 26.67 11.84
N ILE A 385 -21.54 26.95 11.61
CA ILE A 385 -21.01 28.31 11.55
C ILE A 385 -20.39 28.56 10.17
N ASN A 386 -20.78 29.69 9.56
CA ASN A 386 -20.20 30.11 8.31
C ASN A 386 -18.74 30.60 8.52
N PRO A 387 -17.73 29.97 7.91
CA PRO A 387 -16.32 30.34 8.14
C PRO A 387 -15.96 31.74 7.62
N ARG A 388 -16.79 32.32 6.75
CA ARG A 388 -16.59 33.67 6.16
C ARG A 388 -17.11 34.79 7.07
N LYS A 389 -18.10 34.50 7.94
CA LYS A 389 -18.66 35.48 8.87
C LYS A 389 -17.80 35.59 10.15
N LYS A 390 -17.89 36.72 10.88
CA LYS A 390 -17.29 36.89 12.21
C LYS A 390 -17.89 35.83 13.16
N PHE A 391 -17.08 35.26 14.06
CA PHE A 391 -17.59 34.36 15.07
C PHE A 391 -18.17 35.17 16.22
N GLU A 392 -19.39 34.83 16.60
CA GLU A 392 -20.12 35.54 17.68
C GLU A 392 -19.79 34.99 19.07
N SER A 393 -18.99 33.95 19.14
CA SER A 393 -18.67 33.27 20.39
C SER A 393 -17.26 32.67 20.37
N ASP A 394 -16.72 32.56 21.59
CA ASP A 394 -15.44 31.94 21.85
C ASP A 394 -15.52 30.42 21.85
N PHE A 395 -14.40 29.74 21.57
CA PHE A 395 -14.29 28.30 21.59
C PHE A 395 -13.23 27.88 22.63
N ASP A 396 -13.58 26.95 23.52
CA ASP A 396 -12.60 26.31 24.40
C ASP A 396 -11.69 25.36 23.61
N VAL A 397 -12.27 24.66 22.65
CA VAL A 397 -11.58 23.62 21.85
C VAL A 397 -11.84 23.80 20.36
N VAL A 398 -10.80 23.59 19.58
CA VAL A 398 -10.88 23.51 18.10
C VAL A 398 -10.36 22.15 17.63
N ILE A 399 -11.13 21.46 16.81
CA ILE A 399 -10.77 20.13 16.29
C ILE A 399 -10.75 20.16 14.77
N ASN A 400 -9.56 19.95 14.18
CA ASN A 400 -9.43 19.74 12.75
C ASN A 400 -9.65 18.28 12.38
N THR A 401 -10.63 18.02 11.52
CA THR A 401 -10.93 16.69 10.94
C THR A 401 -10.66 16.62 9.45
N THR A 402 -10.08 17.69 8.87
CA THR A 402 -9.76 17.78 7.43
C THR A 402 -8.32 17.34 7.17
N PRO A 403 -8.02 16.75 6.00
CA PRO A 403 -6.65 16.42 5.66
C PRO A 403 -5.82 17.66 5.31
N GLY A 404 -4.58 17.65 5.77
CA GLY A 404 -3.49 18.47 5.28
C GLY A 404 -3.43 19.93 5.74
N ASN A 405 -2.26 20.51 5.49
CA ASN A 405 -1.93 21.89 5.78
C ASN A 405 -2.49 22.84 4.69
N ASN A 406 -3.81 22.90 4.52
CA ASN A 406 -4.42 23.75 3.51
C ASN A 406 -4.53 25.21 3.99
N PHE A 407 -4.50 26.12 3.04
CA PHE A 407 -4.55 27.57 3.28
C PHE A 407 -5.83 28.00 4.05
N PHE A 408 -6.96 27.39 3.71
CA PHE A 408 -8.23 27.65 4.40
C PHE A 408 -8.14 27.37 5.90
N LEU A 409 -7.60 26.20 6.28
CA LEU A 409 -7.48 25.77 7.68
C LEU A 409 -6.59 26.74 8.48
N ILE A 410 -5.45 27.13 7.91
CA ILE A 410 -4.50 28.04 8.57
C ILE A 410 -5.10 29.44 8.77
N ASN A 411 -5.79 29.96 7.74
CA ASN A 411 -6.46 31.26 7.84
C ASN A 411 -7.62 31.24 8.82
N LEU A 412 -8.38 30.15 8.84
CA LEU A 412 -9.48 29.99 9.80
C LEU A 412 -8.93 29.95 11.24
N LEU A 413 -7.84 29.23 11.50
CA LEU A 413 -7.22 29.22 12.82
C LEU A 413 -6.67 30.61 13.20
N LYS A 414 -5.99 31.33 12.30
CA LYS A 414 -5.54 32.70 12.54
C LYS A 414 -6.71 33.62 12.90
N LYS A 415 -7.83 33.51 12.20
CA LYS A 415 -9.05 34.24 12.48
C LYS A 415 -9.62 33.92 13.88
N ILE A 416 -9.63 32.65 14.25
CA ILE A 416 -10.05 32.23 15.62
C ILE A 416 -9.09 32.87 16.65
N LEU A 417 -7.81 32.76 16.46
CA LEU A 417 -6.78 33.29 17.36
C LEU A 417 -6.80 34.83 17.51
N SER A 418 -7.27 35.56 16.51
CA SER A 418 -7.43 37.03 16.60
C SER A 418 -8.65 37.42 17.43
N GLN A 419 -9.59 36.55 17.69
CA GLN A 419 -10.79 36.79 18.45
C GLN A 419 -10.72 36.16 19.85
N ASN A 420 -10.30 34.92 19.93
CA ASN A 420 -10.18 34.16 21.16
C ASN A 420 -9.08 33.12 21.08
N LYS A 421 -8.44 32.82 22.20
CA LYS A 421 -7.43 31.79 22.32
C LYS A 421 -8.03 30.50 22.87
N PRO A 422 -8.22 29.45 22.03
CA PRO A 422 -8.70 28.17 22.53
C PRO A 422 -7.70 27.53 23.50
N LYS A 423 -8.20 26.80 24.49
CA LYS A 423 -7.40 26.07 25.48
C LYS A 423 -6.71 24.85 24.87
N LEU A 424 -7.37 24.26 23.87
CA LEU A 424 -6.91 23.05 23.21
C LEU A 424 -7.20 23.08 21.71
N VAL A 425 -6.22 22.65 20.90
CA VAL A 425 -6.40 22.35 19.47
C VAL A 425 -6.07 20.88 19.22
N VAL A 426 -6.99 20.16 18.61
CA VAL A 426 -6.82 18.77 18.18
C VAL A 426 -6.69 18.73 16.65
N ASP A 427 -5.61 18.19 16.15
CA ASP A 427 -5.40 18.00 14.71
C ASP A 427 -5.41 16.49 14.38
N LEU A 428 -6.43 16.01 13.66
CA LEU A 428 -6.53 14.60 13.31
C LEU A 428 -5.75 14.23 12.04
N ASP A 429 -5.09 15.22 11.40
CA ASP A 429 -4.24 14.92 10.24
C ASP A 429 -3.00 14.11 10.66
N LEU A 430 -2.74 13.03 9.93
CA LEU A 430 -1.61 12.15 10.20
C LEU A 430 -0.25 12.79 9.87
N ASN A 431 -0.22 13.86 9.10
CA ASN A 431 1.02 14.58 8.75
C ASN A 431 1.54 15.48 9.89
N PHE A 432 1.56 14.94 11.10
CA PHE A 432 1.84 15.67 12.35
C PHE A 432 3.26 16.26 12.44
N LYS A 433 4.25 15.68 11.73
CA LYS A 433 5.64 16.18 11.73
C LYS A 433 5.76 17.55 11.07
N GLU A 434 4.88 17.86 10.11
CA GLU A 434 4.92 19.06 9.29
C GLU A 434 3.63 19.91 9.41
N SER A 435 2.82 19.67 10.45
CA SER A 435 1.55 20.38 10.64
C SER A 435 1.79 21.85 10.94
N LYS A 436 1.49 22.72 9.96
CA LYS A 436 1.50 24.18 10.12
C LYS A 436 0.50 24.66 11.18
N LEU A 437 -0.61 23.94 11.32
CA LEU A 437 -1.62 24.19 12.35
C LEU A 437 -1.03 24.00 13.74
N LEU A 438 -0.37 22.86 13.99
CA LEU A 438 0.27 22.59 15.28
C LEU A 438 1.45 23.54 15.57
N ALA A 439 2.22 23.91 14.52
CA ALA A 439 3.29 24.91 14.65
C ALA A 439 2.73 26.27 15.10
N LEU A 440 1.63 26.73 14.48
CA LEU A 440 0.96 27.96 14.85
C LEU A 440 0.41 27.91 16.29
N CYS A 441 -0.17 26.79 16.71
CA CYS A 441 -0.62 26.60 18.09
C CYS A 441 0.53 26.71 19.11
N LYS A 442 1.70 26.15 18.76
CA LYS A 442 2.89 26.21 19.60
C LYS A 442 3.38 27.66 19.83
N THR A 443 3.40 28.52 18.79
CA THR A 443 3.77 29.93 18.94
C THR A 443 2.84 30.71 19.87
N HIS A 444 1.57 30.27 19.97
CA HIS A 444 0.56 30.85 20.87
C HIS A 444 0.46 30.14 22.22
N LYS A 445 1.35 29.20 22.52
CA LYS A 445 1.34 28.40 23.78
C LYS A 445 -0.01 27.69 24.02
N ILE A 446 -0.63 27.17 22.96
CA ILE A 446 -1.89 26.42 23.06
C ILE A 446 -1.56 24.93 23.19
N LYS A 447 -2.26 24.24 24.08
CA LYS A 447 -2.18 22.78 24.22
C LYS A 447 -2.64 22.10 22.93
N THR A 448 -1.98 21.03 22.52
CA THR A 448 -2.32 20.31 21.29
C THR A 448 -2.40 18.81 21.48
N VAL A 449 -3.30 18.16 20.73
CA VAL A 449 -3.32 16.71 20.49
C VAL A 449 -3.10 16.50 19.00
N ASN A 450 -2.14 15.67 18.62
CA ASN A 450 -1.77 15.45 17.22
C ASN A 450 -2.42 14.21 16.63
N GLY A 451 -2.48 14.15 15.30
CA GLY A 451 -3.11 13.06 14.55
C GLY A 451 -2.45 11.69 14.73
N PHE A 452 -1.17 11.66 15.13
CA PHE A 452 -0.50 10.40 15.42
C PHE A 452 -1.07 9.71 16.66
N GLU A 453 -1.40 10.46 17.71
CA GLU A 453 -2.06 9.90 18.91
C GLU A 453 -3.42 9.31 18.55
N PHE A 454 -4.21 10.03 17.74
CA PHE A 454 -5.49 9.54 17.23
C PHE A 454 -5.33 8.30 16.36
N PHE A 455 -4.38 8.33 15.42
CA PHE A 455 -4.07 7.18 14.55
C PHE A 455 -3.76 5.93 15.37
N ILE A 456 -2.89 6.04 16.36
CA ILE A 456 -2.51 4.90 17.21
C ILE A 456 -3.70 4.39 18.01
N ALA A 457 -4.50 5.27 18.60
CA ALA A 457 -5.65 4.89 19.40
C ALA A 457 -6.67 4.08 18.60
N GLN A 458 -7.05 4.55 17.40
CA GLN A 458 -7.99 3.83 16.55
C GLN A 458 -7.41 2.53 15.99
N ALA A 459 -6.10 2.52 15.62
CA ALA A 459 -5.45 1.35 15.01
C ALA A 459 -5.33 0.16 15.97
N VAL A 460 -5.23 0.42 17.28
CA VAL A 460 -5.25 -0.64 18.32
C VAL A 460 -6.60 -1.36 18.33
N HIS A 461 -7.70 -0.62 18.31
CA HIS A 461 -9.04 -1.21 18.24
C HIS A 461 -9.24 -1.98 16.94
N GLN A 462 -8.77 -1.43 15.83
CA GLN A 462 -8.83 -2.09 14.54
C GLN A 462 -8.02 -3.39 14.52
N PHE A 463 -6.80 -3.39 15.09
CA PHE A 463 -5.98 -4.59 15.22
C PHE A 463 -6.68 -5.68 16.05
N LYS A 464 -7.35 -5.29 17.15
CA LYS A 464 -8.14 -6.22 17.97
C LYS A 464 -9.30 -6.83 17.19
N ILE A 465 -10.01 -6.03 16.39
CA ILE A 465 -11.09 -6.51 15.50
C ILE A 465 -10.54 -7.52 14.49
N PHE A 466 -9.41 -7.21 13.83
CA PHE A 466 -8.81 -8.08 12.82
C PHE A 466 -8.26 -9.38 13.37
N THR A 467 -7.74 -9.39 14.60
CA THR A 467 -6.95 -10.51 15.12
C THR A 467 -7.53 -11.18 16.35
N GLY A 468 -8.47 -10.53 17.06
CA GLY A 468 -8.91 -10.92 18.40
C GLY A 468 -7.87 -10.64 19.50
N LYS A 469 -6.70 -10.09 19.18
CA LYS A 469 -5.55 -9.95 20.10
C LYS A 469 -5.30 -8.49 20.48
N ASN A 470 -4.96 -8.25 21.74
CA ASN A 470 -4.46 -6.94 22.18
C ASN A 470 -2.98 -6.77 21.78
N ILE A 471 -2.56 -5.52 21.54
CA ILE A 471 -1.20 -5.17 21.15
C ILE A 471 -0.57 -4.16 22.12
N SER A 472 0.76 -4.25 22.31
CA SER A 472 1.50 -3.28 23.14
C SER A 472 1.64 -1.95 22.41
N LEU A 473 0.94 -0.92 22.89
CA LEU A 473 0.99 0.45 22.37
C LEU A 473 2.42 0.99 22.26
N ARG A 474 3.20 0.87 23.33
CA ARG A 474 4.58 1.42 23.41
C ARG A 474 5.48 0.89 22.32
N LYS A 475 5.47 -0.44 22.08
CA LYS A 475 6.34 -1.08 21.07
C LYS A 475 5.94 -0.67 19.65
N VAL A 476 4.63 -0.65 19.37
CA VAL A 476 4.13 -0.30 18.03
C VAL A 476 4.30 1.17 17.72
N LYS A 477 4.02 2.05 18.68
CA LYS A 477 4.22 3.50 18.55
C LYS A 477 5.67 3.81 18.15
N ARG A 478 6.64 3.26 18.90
CA ARG A 478 8.07 3.41 18.60
C ARG A 478 8.41 2.91 17.19
N PHE A 479 7.99 1.70 16.83
CA PHE A 479 8.27 1.14 15.51
C PHE A 479 7.72 1.99 14.37
N VAL A 480 6.48 2.49 14.49
CA VAL A 480 5.89 3.36 13.45
C VAL A 480 6.67 4.66 13.34
N LEU A 481 7.09 5.26 14.45
CA LEU A 481 7.89 6.50 14.44
C LEU A 481 9.26 6.28 13.80
N ASP A 482 9.97 5.20 14.17
CA ASP A 482 11.30 4.86 13.64
C ASP A 482 11.27 4.54 12.12
N ASN A 483 10.12 4.16 11.58
CA ASN A 483 9.93 3.83 10.17
C ASN A 483 8.97 4.78 9.44
N TYR A 484 8.64 5.93 10.03
CA TYR A 484 7.60 6.82 9.51
C TYR A 484 7.86 7.29 8.08
N ASP A 485 9.11 7.53 7.73
CA ASP A 485 9.51 8.04 6.42
C ASP A 485 9.59 6.96 5.33
N LYS A 486 9.44 5.67 5.70
CA LYS A 486 9.38 4.57 4.73
C LYS A 486 8.11 4.66 3.88
N GLN A 487 8.24 4.29 2.61
CA GLN A 487 7.15 4.25 1.63
C GLN A 487 6.75 2.80 1.32
N PHE A 488 5.44 2.65 1.09
CA PHE A 488 4.85 1.40 0.61
C PHE A 488 4.95 1.33 -0.91
#